data_6536c54d0d9f5cdf1d02e1bfc74f8eb7
#
_entry.id   6536c54d0d9f5cdf1d02e1bfc74f8eb7
#
_cell.length_a   1.000
_cell.length_b   1.000
_cell.length_c   1.000
_cell.angle_alpha   90.00
_cell.angle_beta   90.00
_cell.angle_gamma   90.00
#
_symmetry.space_group_name_H-M   'P 1'
#
loop_
_entity.id
_entity.type
_entity.pdbx_description
1 polymer ?
#
loop_
_entity_poly.entity_id
_entity_poly.type
_entity_poly.pdbx_seq_one_letter_code
_entity_poly.pdbx_strand_id
1 'polypeptide(L)'
;MNQKQKDIIKRKTNEFCEEVKCLNLTEENKRVYNAFVYRRAKPYKFEIVDKYNNTIRFVLCTNKLDDGVLHILLKHYQGGVGKVSAYEILNFCDVIRKGEVNVNDNNMIYTYKQNGRIFKLIVALKRSNTGTNILKSFYSDRK
;
A
#
# COMPACT_ATOMS: atom_id res chain seq x y z
N MET A 1 -2.27 -16.79 10.96
CA MET A 1 -2.87 -16.85 9.60
C MET A 1 -3.30 -18.29 9.33
N ASN A 2 -4.55 -18.51 8.98
CA ASN A 2 -5.04 -19.85 8.68
C ASN A 2 -4.69 -20.27 7.24
N GLN A 3 -4.91 -21.54 6.92
CA GLN A 3 -4.54 -22.09 5.61
C GLN A 3 -5.28 -21.42 4.45
N LYS A 4 -6.56 -21.11 4.65
CA LYS A 4 -7.37 -20.42 3.62
C LYS A 4 -6.78 -19.06 3.27
N GLN A 5 -6.37 -18.29 4.26
CA GLN A 5 -5.75 -16.97 4.05
C GLN A 5 -4.40 -17.11 3.36
N LYS A 6 -3.59 -18.10 3.75
CA LYS A 6 -2.31 -18.36 3.08
C LYS A 6 -2.50 -18.69 1.61
N ASP A 7 -3.48 -19.50 1.28
CA ASP A 7 -3.78 -19.89 -0.09
C ASP A 7 -4.23 -18.69 -0.92
N ILE A 8 -5.08 -17.83 -0.36
CA ILE A 8 -5.55 -16.62 -1.03
C ILE A 8 -4.37 -15.68 -1.31
N ILE A 9 -3.52 -15.46 -0.32
CA ILE A 9 -2.35 -14.57 -0.46
C ILE A 9 -1.40 -15.13 -1.52
N LYS A 10 -1.15 -16.44 -1.52
CA LYS A 10 -0.28 -17.06 -2.53
C LYS A 10 -0.85 -16.87 -3.93
N ARG A 11 -2.13 -17.11 -4.11
CA ARG A 11 -2.80 -16.92 -5.41
C ARG A 11 -2.72 -15.47 -5.86
N LYS A 12 -3.04 -14.53 -4.97
CA LYS A 12 -2.99 -13.10 -5.29
C LYS A 12 -1.58 -12.62 -5.58
N THR A 13 -0.58 -13.13 -4.87
CA THR A 13 0.81 -12.82 -5.15
C THR A 13 1.20 -13.27 -6.57
N ASN A 14 0.76 -14.45 -6.98
CA ASN A 14 1.03 -14.95 -8.33
C ASN A 14 0.31 -14.10 -9.39
N GLU A 15 -0.94 -13.71 -9.15
CA GLU A 15 -1.68 -12.82 -10.04
C GLU A 15 -0.99 -11.46 -10.16
N PHE A 16 -0.52 -10.93 -9.04
CA PHE A 16 0.24 -9.67 -9.00
C PHE A 16 1.49 -9.75 -9.87
N CYS A 17 2.28 -10.82 -9.72
CA CYS A 17 3.47 -11.03 -10.55
C CYS A 17 3.13 -11.09 -12.04
N GLU A 18 2.07 -11.80 -12.41
CA GLU A 18 1.66 -11.90 -13.81
C GLU A 18 1.22 -10.55 -14.37
N GLU A 19 0.44 -9.80 -13.60
CA GLU A 19 -0.03 -8.48 -14.02
C GLU A 19 1.13 -7.50 -14.25
N VAL A 20 2.17 -7.59 -13.43
CA VAL A 20 3.31 -6.68 -13.47
C VAL A 20 4.28 -6.98 -14.61
N LYS A 21 4.30 -8.21 -15.13
CA LYS A 21 5.27 -8.63 -16.17
C LYS A 21 5.34 -7.72 -17.39
N CYS A 22 4.22 -7.15 -17.79
CA CYS A 22 4.13 -6.31 -18.99
C CYS A 22 4.32 -4.82 -18.71
N LEU A 23 4.65 -4.44 -17.48
CA LEU A 23 4.78 -3.05 -17.07
C LEU A 23 6.24 -2.63 -17.03
N ASN A 24 6.50 -1.38 -17.44
CA ASN A 24 7.80 -0.76 -17.25
C ASN A 24 7.86 -0.17 -15.84
N LEU A 25 8.79 -0.65 -15.02
CA LEU A 25 8.87 -0.26 -13.62
C LEU A 25 9.93 0.81 -13.39
N THR A 26 9.55 1.87 -12.67
CA THR A 26 10.51 2.82 -12.09
C THR A 26 11.23 2.15 -10.93
N GLU A 27 12.29 2.78 -10.41
CA GLU A 27 12.98 2.28 -9.22
C GLU A 27 12.03 2.19 -8.02
N GLU A 28 11.15 3.17 -7.86
CA GLU A 28 10.15 3.14 -6.80
C GLU A 28 9.16 2.00 -6.99
N ASN A 29 8.67 1.77 -8.21
CA ASN A 29 7.79 0.65 -8.51
C ASN A 29 8.45 -0.68 -8.16
N LYS A 30 9.74 -0.84 -8.45
CA LYS A 30 10.50 -2.05 -8.11
C LYS A 30 10.56 -2.28 -6.60
N ARG A 31 10.73 -1.22 -5.82
CA ARG A 31 10.74 -1.32 -4.36
C ARG A 31 9.39 -1.77 -3.82
N VAL A 32 8.30 -1.22 -4.36
CA VAL A 32 6.93 -1.65 -4.00
C VAL A 32 6.72 -3.11 -4.41
N TYR A 33 7.09 -3.47 -5.64
CA TYR A 33 7.00 -4.84 -6.14
C TYR A 33 7.72 -5.82 -5.21
N ASN A 34 8.97 -5.49 -4.84
CA ASN A 34 9.76 -6.35 -3.96
C ASN A 34 9.10 -6.54 -2.60
N ALA A 35 8.49 -5.49 -2.05
CA ALA A 35 7.77 -5.58 -0.79
C ALA A 35 6.57 -6.53 -0.88
N PHE A 36 5.83 -6.47 -1.98
CA PHE A 36 4.62 -7.28 -2.15
C PHE A 36 4.93 -8.75 -2.46
N VAL A 37 6.00 -9.01 -3.20
CA VAL A 37 6.31 -10.37 -3.68
C VAL A 37 7.25 -11.11 -2.74
N TYR A 38 8.35 -10.47 -2.33
CA TYR A 38 9.40 -11.15 -1.56
C TYR A 38 9.21 -11.05 -0.05
N ARG A 39 8.55 -10.02 0.45
CA ARG A 39 8.15 -9.87 1.85
C ARG A 39 9.25 -10.25 2.85
N ARG A 40 10.40 -9.56 2.74
CA ARG A 40 11.56 -9.83 3.59
C ARG A 40 11.29 -9.41 5.03
N ALA A 41 12.07 -9.99 5.96
CA ALA A 41 11.95 -9.70 7.40
C ALA A 41 12.23 -8.23 7.74
N LYS A 42 13.18 -7.58 7.05
CA LYS A 42 13.44 -6.15 7.24
C LYS A 42 12.34 -5.32 6.63
N PRO A 43 11.81 -4.32 7.35
CA PRO A 43 10.77 -3.45 6.79
C PRO A 43 11.28 -2.66 5.58
N TYR A 44 10.42 -2.50 4.61
CA TYR A 44 10.68 -1.61 3.48
C TYR A 44 10.34 -0.18 3.90
N LYS A 45 11.32 0.72 3.81
CA LYS A 45 11.18 2.13 4.22
C LYS A 45 10.95 3.00 3.01
N PHE A 46 10.02 3.93 3.15
CA PHE A 46 9.72 4.93 2.11
C PHE A 46 9.79 6.34 2.69
N GLU A 47 10.22 7.27 1.85
CA GLU A 47 10.25 8.69 2.19
C GLU A 47 9.71 9.46 0.99
N ILE A 48 8.55 10.08 1.16
CA ILE A 48 7.82 10.75 0.08
C ILE A 48 7.51 12.18 0.52
N VAL A 49 7.74 13.13 -0.36
CA VAL A 49 7.39 14.54 -0.12
C VAL A 49 6.00 14.79 -0.68
N ASP A 50 5.09 15.27 0.16
CA ASP A 50 3.74 15.60 -0.27
C ASP A 50 3.67 16.98 -0.93
N LYS A 51 2.52 17.36 -1.47
CA LYS A 51 2.36 18.64 -2.18
C LYS A 51 2.43 19.86 -1.25
N TYR A 52 2.38 19.64 0.05
CA TYR A 52 2.53 20.68 1.06
C TYR A 52 3.97 20.80 1.57
N ASN A 53 4.90 20.13 0.89
CA ASN A 53 6.33 20.11 1.19
C ASN A 53 6.65 19.43 2.53
N ASN A 54 5.80 18.53 2.98
CA ASN A 54 6.07 17.68 4.14
C ASN A 54 6.71 16.37 3.70
N THR A 55 7.77 15.98 4.39
CA THR A 55 8.41 14.68 4.15
C THR A 55 7.72 13.61 5.01
N ILE A 56 7.12 12.64 4.35
CA ILE A 56 6.39 11.56 5.00
C ILE A 56 7.26 10.30 4.96
N ARG A 57 7.64 9.82 6.15
CA ARG A 57 8.43 8.60 6.30
C ARG A 57 7.56 7.50 6.88
N PHE A 58 7.60 6.33 6.26
CA PHE A 58 6.82 5.20 6.76
C PHE A 58 7.49 3.89 6.37
N VAL A 59 7.13 2.82 7.07
CA VAL A 59 7.54 1.46 6.71
C VAL A 59 6.34 0.68 6.18
N LEU A 60 6.63 -0.24 5.30
CA LEU A 60 5.63 -1.12 4.71
C LEU A 60 5.73 -2.48 5.41
N CYS A 61 4.76 -2.77 6.25
CA CYS A 61 4.68 -4.06 6.94
C CYS A 61 4.38 -5.18 5.95
N THR A 62 5.06 -6.31 6.13
CA THR A 62 4.94 -7.43 5.20
C THR A 62 4.43 -8.73 5.84
N ASN A 63 4.20 -8.74 7.16
CA ASN A 63 3.89 -9.96 7.90
C ASN A 63 2.64 -9.89 8.79
N LYS A 64 1.87 -8.80 8.72
CA LYS A 64 0.64 -8.63 9.49
C LYS A 64 -0.56 -8.56 8.55
N LEU A 65 -1.69 -9.16 8.99
CA LEU A 65 -2.92 -9.15 8.19
C LEU A 65 -3.68 -7.82 8.28
N ASP A 66 -3.47 -7.06 9.34
CA ASP A 66 -4.23 -5.83 9.60
C ASP A 66 -3.60 -4.58 8.97
N ASP A 67 -2.33 -4.67 8.57
CA ASP A 67 -1.58 -3.51 8.07
C ASP A 67 -0.73 -3.91 6.86
N GLY A 68 -0.55 -2.96 5.93
CA GLY A 68 0.45 -3.06 4.87
C GLY A 68 0.16 -4.09 3.81
N VAL A 69 1.21 -4.80 3.39
CA VAL A 69 1.20 -5.67 2.20
C VAL A 69 0.13 -6.74 2.25
N LEU A 70 0.10 -7.54 3.33
CA LEU A 70 -0.84 -8.66 3.42
C LEU A 70 -2.28 -8.17 3.51
N HIS A 71 -2.53 -7.06 4.21
CA HIS A 71 -3.85 -6.45 4.26
C HIS A 71 -4.32 -6.03 2.87
N ILE A 72 -3.46 -5.33 2.12
CA ILE A 72 -3.81 -4.86 0.77
C ILE A 72 -4.05 -6.05 -0.16
N LEU A 73 -3.17 -7.05 -0.15
CA LEU A 73 -3.34 -8.24 -0.98
C LEU A 73 -4.63 -8.99 -0.64
N LEU A 74 -4.88 -9.21 0.64
CA LEU A 74 -6.02 -10.01 1.06
C LEU A 74 -7.35 -9.29 0.87
N LYS A 75 -7.41 -7.98 1.17
CA LYS A 75 -8.66 -7.23 1.24
C LYS A 75 -8.97 -6.39 0.00
N HIS A 76 -7.97 -5.93 -0.72
CA HIS A 76 -8.18 -4.93 -1.77
C HIS A 76 -7.63 -5.30 -3.14
N TYR A 77 -6.59 -6.11 -3.22
CA TYR A 77 -6.04 -6.46 -4.52
C TYR A 77 -6.98 -7.40 -5.27
N GLN A 78 -7.41 -6.97 -6.46
CA GLN A 78 -8.25 -7.75 -7.39
C GLN A 78 -9.58 -8.24 -6.82
N GLY A 79 -10.08 -7.63 -5.77
CA GLY A 79 -11.38 -8.02 -5.24
C GLY A 79 -11.74 -7.30 -3.97
N GLY A 80 -12.97 -7.54 -3.50
CA GLY A 80 -13.48 -6.93 -2.29
C GLY A 80 -13.86 -5.47 -2.46
N VAL A 81 -14.26 -4.85 -1.36
CA VAL A 81 -14.55 -3.43 -1.30
C VAL A 81 -13.24 -2.66 -1.33
N GLY A 82 -13.19 -1.61 -2.14
CA GLY A 82 -11.98 -0.80 -2.26
C GLY A 82 -10.93 -1.39 -3.19
N LYS A 83 -11.34 -2.15 -4.18
CA LYS A 83 -10.46 -2.88 -5.10
C LYS A 83 -9.42 -1.98 -5.78
N VAL A 84 -8.18 -2.47 -5.83
CA VAL A 84 -7.07 -1.83 -6.54
C VAL A 84 -6.37 -2.84 -7.45
N SER A 85 -5.77 -2.32 -8.53
CA SER A 85 -4.98 -3.11 -9.48
C SER A 85 -3.50 -3.14 -9.08
N ALA A 86 -2.71 -4.00 -9.74
CA ALA A 86 -1.26 -4.03 -9.53
C ALA A 86 -0.62 -2.69 -9.90
N TYR A 87 -1.01 -2.11 -11.04
CA TYR A 87 -0.49 -0.80 -11.47
C TYR A 87 -0.76 0.27 -10.40
N GLU A 88 -1.96 0.28 -9.85
CA GLU A 88 -2.34 1.24 -8.80
C GLU A 88 -1.51 1.03 -7.53
N ILE A 89 -1.28 -0.22 -7.14
CA ILE A 89 -0.43 -0.54 -5.99
C ILE A 89 1.00 -0.07 -6.22
N LEU A 90 1.57 -0.34 -7.40
CA LEU A 90 2.95 0.07 -7.70
C LEU A 90 3.14 1.57 -7.62
N ASN A 91 2.08 2.34 -7.83
CA ASN A 91 2.10 3.80 -7.84
C ASN A 91 1.40 4.43 -6.63
N PHE A 92 1.21 3.69 -5.55
CA PHE A 92 0.48 4.21 -4.39
C PHE A 92 1.12 5.47 -3.78
N CYS A 93 2.43 5.63 -3.92
CA CYS A 93 3.13 6.81 -3.39
C CYS A 93 2.66 8.12 -4.03
N ASP A 94 2.10 8.06 -5.24
CA ASP A 94 1.53 9.25 -5.90
C ASP A 94 0.32 9.80 -5.16
N VAL A 95 -0.39 8.96 -4.41
CA VAL A 95 -1.49 9.41 -3.55
C VAL A 95 -0.97 10.36 -2.47
N ILE A 96 0.22 10.10 -1.93
CA ILE A 96 0.88 11.00 -0.99
C ILE A 96 1.35 12.28 -1.70
N ARG A 97 2.03 12.13 -2.85
CA ARG A 97 2.60 13.26 -3.58
C ARG A 97 1.56 14.27 -4.06
N LYS A 98 0.41 13.79 -4.50
CA LYS A 98 -0.59 14.60 -5.20
C LYS A 98 -1.88 14.80 -4.43
N GLY A 99 -2.11 14.01 -3.39
CA GLY A 99 -3.38 13.98 -2.69
C GLY A 99 -3.54 15.03 -1.61
N GLU A 100 -4.79 15.17 -1.18
CA GLU A 100 -5.12 15.95 0.01
C GLU A 100 -4.92 15.08 1.25
N VAL A 101 -4.53 15.70 2.36
CA VAL A 101 -4.30 14.97 3.60
C VAL A 101 -5.26 15.43 4.68
N ASN A 102 -5.77 14.46 5.44
CA ASN A 102 -6.58 14.70 6.63
C ASN A 102 -5.99 13.84 7.76
N VAL A 103 -5.77 14.47 8.92
CA VAL A 103 -5.30 13.74 10.10
C VAL A 103 -6.48 13.43 10.99
N ASN A 104 -6.71 12.16 11.25
CA ASN A 104 -7.81 11.68 12.09
C ASN A 104 -7.27 10.67 13.09
N ASP A 105 -7.40 10.95 14.37
CA ASP A 105 -6.75 10.20 15.45
C ASP A 105 -5.24 10.13 15.19
N ASN A 106 -4.68 8.93 15.10
CA ASN A 106 -3.25 8.73 14.83
C ASN A 106 -3.00 8.31 13.40
N ASN A 107 -3.87 8.70 12.47
CA ASN A 107 -3.72 8.35 11.05
C ASN A 107 -3.64 9.59 10.19
N MET A 108 -2.75 9.55 9.20
CA MET A 108 -2.77 10.48 8.07
C MET A 108 -3.49 9.79 6.93
N ILE A 109 -4.56 10.40 6.43
CA ILE A 109 -5.36 9.86 5.34
C ILE A 109 -5.15 10.74 4.12
N TYR A 110 -4.44 10.21 3.13
CA TYR A 110 -4.25 10.88 1.85
C TYR A 110 -5.34 10.44 0.89
N THR A 111 -5.95 11.40 0.21
CA THR A 111 -7.02 11.16 -0.76
C THR A 111 -6.63 11.79 -2.08
N TYR A 112 -6.68 11.01 -3.16
CA TYR A 112 -6.33 11.47 -4.49
C TYR A 112 -7.34 10.96 -5.51
N LYS A 113 -7.84 11.87 -6.36
CA LYS A 113 -8.78 11.54 -7.43
C LYS A 113 -8.02 11.45 -8.75
N GLN A 114 -8.12 10.30 -9.41
CA GLN A 114 -7.48 10.07 -10.71
C GLN A 114 -8.40 9.24 -11.59
N ASN A 115 -8.62 9.70 -12.83
CA ASN A 115 -9.44 8.99 -13.83
C ASN A 115 -10.84 8.62 -13.31
N GLY A 116 -11.46 9.55 -12.55
CA GLY A 116 -12.79 9.32 -11.98
C GLY A 116 -12.83 8.40 -10.79
N ARG A 117 -11.69 7.91 -10.31
CA ARG A 117 -11.57 7.07 -9.12
C ARG A 117 -10.94 7.84 -7.97
N ILE A 118 -11.42 7.58 -6.77
CA ILE A 118 -10.84 8.14 -5.55
C ILE A 118 -10.01 7.06 -4.89
N PHE A 119 -8.74 7.40 -4.60
CA PHE A 119 -7.81 6.51 -3.89
C PHE A 119 -7.56 7.07 -2.51
N LYS A 120 -7.48 6.18 -1.52
CA LYS A 120 -7.11 6.54 -0.16
C LYS A 120 -5.92 5.72 0.28
N LEU A 121 -4.97 6.40 0.94
CA LEU A 121 -3.80 5.77 1.52
C LEU A 121 -3.69 6.22 2.96
N ILE A 122 -3.60 5.27 3.87
CA ILE A 122 -3.58 5.54 5.31
C ILE A 122 -2.22 5.19 5.87
N VAL A 123 -1.58 6.19 6.50
CA VAL A 123 -0.34 6.03 7.25
C VAL A 123 -0.67 6.17 8.72
N ALA A 124 -0.45 5.10 9.49
CA ALA A 124 -0.61 5.13 10.94
C ALA A 124 0.63 5.77 11.58
N LEU A 125 0.40 6.84 12.34
CA LEU A 125 1.47 7.61 12.93
C LEU A 125 2.02 6.92 14.17
N LYS A 126 3.35 6.82 14.24
CA LYS A 126 4.12 6.41 15.43
C LYS A 126 3.49 5.27 16.22
N ARG A 127 3.32 4.14 15.58
CA ARG A 127 2.75 2.95 16.22
C ARG A 127 3.61 2.52 17.41
N SER A 128 3.02 2.63 18.58
CA SER A 128 3.52 2.10 19.86
C SER A 128 5.01 2.33 20.12
N ASN A 129 5.73 1.29 20.50
CA ASN A 129 7.07 1.36 21.06
C ASN A 129 8.17 1.70 20.06
N THR A 130 7.92 1.62 18.78
CA THR A 130 8.95 1.85 17.75
C THR A 130 9.04 3.31 17.30
N GLY A 131 8.00 4.11 17.52
CA GLY A 131 7.93 5.48 17.04
C GLY A 131 7.92 5.59 15.52
N THR A 132 7.67 4.49 14.80
CA THR A 132 7.73 4.41 13.35
C THR A 132 6.33 4.50 12.76
N ASN A 133 6.16 5.33 11.72
CA ASN A 133 4.92 5.38 10.95
C ASN A 133 4.83 4.11 10.09
N ILE A 134 3.61 3.60 9.94
CA ILE A 134 3.35 2.35 9.21
C ILE A 134 2.31 2.60 8.14
N LEU A 135 2.55 2.14 6.91
CA LEU A 135 1.50 2.11 5.90
C LEU A 135 0.43 1.10 6.35
N LYS A 136 -0.76 1.61 6.61
CA LYS A 136 -1.86 0.79 7.13
C LYS A 136 -2.68 0.17 6.01
N SER A 137 -3.08 0.98 5.03
CA SER A 137 -3.94 0.52 3.94
C SER A 137 -3.83 1.40 2.70
N PHE A 138 -4.22 0.84 1.59
CA PHE A 138 -4.40 1.53 0.32
C PHE A 138 -5.58 0.90 -0.40
N TYR A 139 -6.55 1.71 -0.80
CA TYR A 139 -7.76 1.22 -1.45
C TYR A 139 -8.40 2.32 -2.30
N SER A 140 -9.37 1.91 -3.13
CA SER A 140 -10.12 2.83 -3.98
C SER A 140 -11.58 2.94 -3.54
N ASP A 141 -12.36 3.74 -4.26
CA ASP A 141 -13.81 3.86 -4.03
C ASP A 141 -14.64 2.80 -4.76
N ARG A 142 -14.02 1.80 -5.36
CA ARG A 142 -14.72 0.69 -6.02
C ARG A 142 -15.44 -0.17 -5.00
N LYS A 143 -16.65 -0.53 -5.33
CA LYS A 143 -17.48 -1.38 -4.45
C LYS A 143 -17.54 -2.81 -4.93
#